data_35cd4e8cabb9bc76ca64d9a7b6de0fd9
#
_entry.id   35cd4e8cabb9bc76ca64d9a7b6de0fd9
#
_cell.length_a   1.000
_cell.length_b   1.000
_cell.length_c   1.000
_cell.angle_alpha   90.00
_cell.angle_beta   90.00
_cell.angle_gamma   90.00
#
_symmetry.space_group_name_H-M   'P 1'
#
loop_
_entity.id
_entity.type
_entity.pdbx_description
1 polymer ?
#
loop_
_entity_poly.entity_id
_entity_poly.type
_entity_poly.pdbx_seq_one_letter_code
_entity_poly.pdbx_strand_id
1 'polypeptide(L)'
;MQYRNLGKSNLQVSRLCLGTMMFGDQTPREEAAAIVADALALGVNYIDTADVYTKGASETMLGELLRGQRHHWVLATKLGNPMSDRVNEAHYSRSWMLREVEASLGRLQTDHVDILYLHRDYNGMNLEEPLQALDAMLRAGKIRYWGVSNFRGWRITELVHLARQMGMPGPVVCQPYYNLLNRMPEVEILPACAHHGVGVTPYSPVARGVLTGKYLPGQPPVAGSRAARGDKRIAQTEWREESLQIAQTLQQHVHERGVTLAQFATAWVLAHPAVSSVIAGPRTLAQWQDYAPALGYALTEEDEALVNSLVAPGHPSTPGYNDPAYPLDGR
;
A
#
# COMPACT_ATOMS: atom_id res chain seq x y z
N MET A 1 -0.84 -12.11 16.56
CA MET A 1 -1.16 -10.99 15.66
C MET A 1 -2.07 -10.01 16.37
N GLN A 2 -1.91 -8.69 16.16
CA GLN A 2 -2.85 -7.66 16.62
C GLN A 2 -3.76 -7.25 15.48
N TYR A 3 -5.01 -6.87 15.78
CA TYR A 3 -6.00 -6.42 14.80
C TYR A 3 -6.48 -5.01 15.14
N ARG A 4 -6.84 -4.24 14.11
CA ARG A 4 -7.48 -2.93 14.25
C ARG A 4 -8.67 -2.82 13.30
N ASN A 5 -9.65 -2.02 13.67
CA ASN A 5 -10.72 -1.63 12.76
C ASN A 5 -10.15 -0.83 11.59
N LEU A 6 -10.65 -1.09 10.39
CA LEU A 6 -10.29 -0.33 9.21
C LEU A 6 -11.12 0.96 9.17
N GLY A 7 -10.55 2.04 9.68
CA GLY A 7 -11.26 3.30 9.89
C GLY A 7 -12.45 3.15 10.84
N LYS A 8 -13.57 3.75 10.48
CA LYS A 8 -14.86 3.66 11.21
C LYS A 8 -15.63 2.37 10.92
N SER A 9 -15.16 1.51 9.99
CA SER A 9 -15.83 0.26 9.71
C SER A 9 -15.64 -0.72 10.87
N ASN A 10 -16.53 -1.71 10.97
CA ASN A 10 -16.35 -2.83 11.91
C ASN A 10 -15.44 -3.93 11.33
N LEU A 11 -14.85 -3.72 10.15
CA LEU A 11 -13.92 -4.65 9.53
C LEU A 11 -12.58 -4.63 10.27
N GLN A 12 -12.22 -5.75 10.90
CA GLN A 12 -10.95 -5.90 11.60
C GLN A 12 -9.89 -6.48 10.68
N VAL A 13 -8.76 -5.80 10.59
CA VAL A 13 -7.60 -6.22 9.80
C VAL A 13 -6.37 -6.38 10.68
N SER A 14 -5.49 -7.33 10.31
CA SER A 14 -4.19 -7.50 10.93
C SER A 14 -3.31 -6.28 10.73
N ARG A 15 -2.41 -6.00 11.68
CA ARG A 15 -1.46 -4.87 11.60
C ARG A 15 -0.49 -4.98 10.42
N LEU A 16 -0.25 -6.20 9.92
CA LEU A 16 0.44 -6.45 8.66
C LEU A 16 -0.58 -6.87 7.60
N CYS A 17 -0.45 -6.32 6.41
CA CYS A 17 -1.14 -6.69 5.19
C CYS A 17 -0.15 -7.33 4.22
N LEU A 18 -0.43 -8.51 3.70
CA LEU A 18 0.40 -9.15 2.68
C LEU A 18 0.17 -8.51 1.32
N GLY A 19 1.17 -7.79 0.81
CA GLY A 19 1.17 -7.21 -0.54
C GLY A 19 1.71 -8.19 -1.59
N THR A 20 1.00 -8.39 -2.68
CA THR A 20 1.30 -9.44 -3.67
C THR A 20 1.79 -8.91 -5.02
N MET A 21 2.28 -7.66 -5.09
CA MET A 21 2.70 -7.03 -6.35
C MET A 21 3.79 -7.82 -7.11
N MET A 22 4.58 -8.64 -6.40
CA MET A 22 5.66 -9.45 -6.99
C MET A 22 5.22 -10.86 -7.41
N PHE A 23 3.99 -11.27 -7.05
CA PHE A 23 3.46 -12.59 -7.39
C PHE A 23 3.19 -12.70 -8.90
N GLY A 24 3.61 -13.80 -9.49
CA GLY A 24 3.47 -14.04 -10.93
C GLY A 24 4.58 -13.42 -11.79
N ASP A 25 5.59 -12.79 -11.16
CA ASP A 25 6.81 -12.27 -11.81
C ASP A 25 8.04 -12.68 -11.00
N GLN A 26 8.45 -11.87 -10.02
CA GLN A 26 9.68 -12.07 -9.24
C GLN A 26 9.51 -13.07 -8.09
N THR A 27 8.28 -13.37 -7.72
CA THR A 27 7.95 -14.37 -6.71
C THR A 27 7.29 -15.55 -7.41
N PRO A 28 7.99 -16.69 -7.60
CA PRO A 28 7.42 -17.87 -8.20
C PRO A 28 6.34 -18.49 -7.30
N ARG A 29 5.53 -19.38 -7.87
CA ARG A 29 4.33 -19.93 -7.23
C ARG A 29 4.63 -20.63 -5.89
N GLU A 30 5.69 -21.41 -5.83
CA GLU A 30 6.09 -22.15 -4.62
C GLU A 30 6.46 -21.19 -3.48
N GLU A 31 7.21 -20.14 -3.80
CA GLU A 31 7.59 -19.10 -2.85
C GLU A 31 6.36 -18.30 -2.39
N ALA A 32 5.48 -17.95 -3.32
CA ALA A 32 4.22 -17.27 -3.01
C ALA A 32 3.33 -18.12 -2.09
N ALA A 33 3.25 -19.44 -2.33
CA ALA A 33 2.51 -20.36 -1.49
C ALA A 33 3.08 -20.43 -0.06
N ALA A 34 4.42 -20.48 0.06
CA ALA A 34 5.09 -20.49 1.37
C ALA A 34 4.83 -19.18 2.13
N ILE A 35 4.88 -18.02 1.44
CA ILE A 35 4.59 -16.70 2.04
C ILE A 35 3.13 -16.64 2.52
N VAL A 36 2.16 -17.07 1.72
CA VAL A 36 0.73 -17.07 2.09
C VAL A 36 0.47 -17.99 3.27
N ALA A 37 1.09 -19.18 3.30
CA ALA A 37 0.94 -20.13 4.40
C ALA A 37 1.53 -19.60 5.71
N ASP A 38 2.71 -18.99 5.67
CA ASP A 38 3.37 -18.38 6.83
C ASP A 38 2.55 -17.17 7.34
N ALA A 39 2.06 -16.31 6.43
CA ALA A 39 1.20 -15.19 6.77
C ALA A 39 -0.08 -15.65 7.49
N LEU A 40 -0.73 -16.69 6.99
CA LEU A 40 -1.91 -17.27 7.63
C LEU A 40 -1.57 -17.84 9.02
N ALA A 41 -0.46 -18.57 9.15
CA ALA A 41 0.01 -19.14 10.41
C ALA A 41 0.32 -18.05 11.46
N LEU A 42 0.81 -16.88 11.04
CA LEU A 42 1.03 -15.70 11.87
C LEU A 42 -0.29 -14.99 12.26
N GLY A 43 -1.43 -15.40 11.70
CA GLY A 43 -2.73 -14.77 11.92
C GLY A 43 -2.94 -13.50 11.08
N VAL A 44 -2.21 -13.31 9.98
CA VAL A 44 -2.49 -12.24 9.03
C VAL A 44 -3.79 -12.59 8.30
N ASN A 45 -4.73 -11.65 8.29
CA ASN A 45 -6.01 -11.80 7.61
C ASN A 45 -6.22 -10.80 6.48
N TYR A 46 -5.25 -9.94 6.19
CA TYR A 46 -5.38 -8.89 5.18
C TYR A 46 -4.38 -9.12 4.05
N ILE A 47 -4.87 -9.19 2.82
CA ILE A 47 -4.07 -9.42 1.62
C ILE A 47 -4.46 -8.44 0.52
N ASP A 48 -3.46 -7.87 -0.15
CA ASP A 48 -3.61 -6.78 -1.12
C ASP A 48 -3.00 -7.15 -2.47
N THR A 49 -3.77 -7.00 -3.53
CA THR A 49 -3.33 -7.15 -4.92
C THR A 49 -3.85 -5.98 -5.78
N ALA A 50 -3.76 -6.07 -7.09
CA ALA A 50 -4.37 -5.17 -8.07
C ALA A 50 -4.47 -5.83 -9.45
N ASP A 51 -5.43 -5.39 -10.26
CA ASP A 51 -5.63 -5.81 -11.65
C ASP A 51 -4.34 -5.69 -12.49
N VAL A 52 -3.68 -4.54 -12.39
CA VAL A 52 -2.48 -4.21 -13.17
C VAL A 52 -1.21 -4.96 -12.73
N TYR A 53 -1.20 -5.58 -11.54
CA TYR A 53 0.01 -6.27 -11.06
C TYR A 53 0.31 -7.48 -11.94
N THR A 54 1.45 -7.39 -12.64
CA THR A 54 1.89 -8.39 -13.63
C THR A 54 0.77 -8.67 -14.66
N LYS A 55 0.02 -7.62 -15.05
CA LYS A 55 -1.11 -7.71 -16.00
C LYS A 55 -2.15 -8.77 -15.63
N GLY A 56 -2.53 -8.83 -14.35
CA GLY A 56 -3.51 -9.77 -13.80
C GLY A 56 -2.93 -11.10 -13.29
N ALA A 57 -1.66 -11.40 -13.54
CA ALA A 57 -1.06 -12.67 -13.09
C ALA A 57 -0.98 -12.76 -11.56
N SER A 58 -0.81 -11.64 -10.85
CA SER A 58 -0.86 -11.61 -9.38
C SER A 58 -2.23 -12.05 -8.86
N GLU A 59 -3.32 -11.52 -9.42
CA GLU A 59 -4.69 -11.93 -9.05
C GLU A 59 -4.95 -13.41 -9.38
N THR A 60 -4.53 -13.88 -10.55
CA THR A 60 -4.70 -15.29 -10.97
C THR A 60 -3.99 -16.24 -10.02
N MET A 61 -2.71 -15.97 -9.71
CA MET A 61 -1.94 -16.77 -8.75
C MET A 61 -2.58 -16.74 -7.37
N LEU A 62 -3.03 -15.58 -6.92
CA LEU A 62 -3.67 -15.43 -5.62
C LEU A 62 -4.99 -16.21 -5.55
N GLY A 63 -5.82 -16.16 -6.60
CA GLY A 63 -7.06 -16.96 -6.70
C GLY A 63 -6.81 -18.45 -6.51
N GLU A 64 -5.72 -18.98 -7.09
CA GLU A 64 -5.34 -20.39 -6.89
C GLU A 64 -4.88 -20.66 -5.45
N LEU A 65 -4.05 -19.77 -4.87
CA LEU A 65 -3.48 -19.95 -3.53
C LEU A 65 -4.53 -19.84 -2.42
N LEU A 66 -5.56 -19.02 -2.62
CA LEU A 66 -6.62 -18.82 -1.62
C LEU A 66 -7.78 -19.84 -1.74
N ARG A 67 -7.74 -20.76 -2.71
CA ARG A 67 -8.77 -21.78 -2.87
C ARG A 67 -8.96 -22.60 -1.60
N GLY A 68 -10.20 -22.70 -1.12
CA GLY A 68 -10.57 -23.40 0.11
C GLY A 68 -10.33 -22.63 1.41
N GLN A 69 -9.63 -21.50 1.35
CA GLN A 69 -9.34 -20.66 2.52
C GLN A 69 -9.71 -19.18 2.33
N ARG A 70 -10.46 -18.84 1.26
CA ARG A 70 -10.86 -17.47 0.91
C ARG A 70 -11.50 -16.71 2.10
N HIS A 71 -12.28 -17.40 2.92
CA HIS A 71 -13.02 -16.82 4.04
C HIS A 71 -12.14 -16.36 5.22
N HIS A 72 -10.86 -16.77 5.28
CA HIS A 72 -9.90 -16.27 6.27
C HIS A 72 -9.35 -14.89 5.93
N TRP A 73 -9.52 -14.44 4.67
CA TRP A 73 -8.86 -13.26 4.14
C TRP A 73 -9.80 -12.09 3.91
N VAL A 74 -9.43 -10.93 4.42
CA VAL A 74 -9.88 -9.64 3.91
C VAL A 74 -9.08 -9.39 2.63
N LEU A 75 -9.68 -9.70 1.48
CA LEU A 75 -9.06 -9.61 0.17
C LEU A 75 -9.33 -8.25 -0.46
N ALA A 76 -8.25 -7.54 -0.79
CA ALA A 76 -8.32 -6.27 -1.49
C ALA A 76 -7.71 -6.37 -2.89
N THR A 77 -8.38 -5.77 -3.86
CA THR A 77 -7.82 -5.50 -5.19
C THR A 77 -8.05 -4.04 -5.58
N LYS A 78 -7.47 -3.62 -6.70
CA LYS A 78 -7.51 -2.24 -7.19
C LYS A 78 -7.78 -2.24 -8.68
N LEU A 79 -8.42 -1.17 -9.16
CA LEU A 79 -8.59 -0.90 -10.59
C LEU A 79 -8.36 0.59 -10.89
N GLY A 80 -8.21 0.93 -12.16
CA GLY A 80 -8.09 2.31 -12.64
C GLY A 80 -6.80 2.60 -13.40
N ASN A 81 -5.69 1.90 -13.15
CA ASN A 81 -4.51 1.98 -13.98
C ASN A 81 -4.75 1.30 -15.35
N PRO A 82 -4.02 1.68 -16.42
CA PRO A 82 -4.18 1.06 -17.74
C PRO A 82 -3.87 -0.45 -17.70
N MET A 83 -4.83 -1.27 -18.14
CA MET A 83 -4.63 -2.69 -18.34
C MET A 83 -4.10 -3.02 -19.74
N SER A 84 -4.35 -2.13 -20.71
CA SER A 84 -3.84 -2.21 -22.08
C SER A 84 -3.74 -0.82 -22.68
N ASP A 85 -3.30 -0.73 -23.94
CA ASP A 85 -3.25 0.53 -24.72
C ASP A 85 -4.60 0.87 -25.37
N ARG A 86 -5.67 0.11 -25.09
CA ARG A 86 -7.00 0.36 -25.67
C ARG A 86 -7.70 1.50 -24.96
N VAL A 87 -8.44 2.27 -25.72
CA VAL A 87 -9.33 3.30 -25.18
C VAL A 87 -10.37 2.65 -24.26
N ASN A 88 -10.64 3.26 -23.11
CA ASN A 88 -11.57 2.78 -22.09
C ASN A 88 -11.17 1.44 -21.40
N GLU A 89 -9.88 1.14 -21.35
CA GLU A 89 -9.31 0.09 -20.49
C GLU A 89 -8.37 0.67 -19.43
N ALA A 90 -8.72 1.87 -18.96
CA ALA A 90 -8.07 2.62 -17.89
C ALA A 90 -9.08 3.58 -17.26
N HIS A 91 -8.67 4.24 -16.18
CA HIS A 91 -9.46 5.23 -15.46
C HIS A 91 -10.74 4.65 -14.86
N TYR A 92 -11.82 5.43 -14.77
CA TYR A 92 -12.98 5.09 -13.95
C TYR A 92 -14.32 5.32 -14.68
N SER A 93 -14.36 5.09 -16.00
CA SER A 93 -15.66 5.06 -16.65
C SER A 93 -16.49 3.90 -16.06
N ARG A 94 -17.79 4.14 -15.86
CA ARG A 94 -18.71 3.11 -15.32
C ARG A 94 -18.63 1.80 -16.08
N SER A 95 -18.58 1.88 -17.42
CA SER A 95 -18.49 0.69 -18.29
C SER A 95 -17.22 -0.12 -18.02
N TRP A 96 -16.07 0.58 -17.88
CA TRP A 96 -14.80 -0.08 -17.59
C TRP A 96 -14.79 -0.69 -16.19
N MET A 97 -15.17 0.08 -15.17
CA MET A 97 -15.16 -0.38 -13.79
C MET A 97 -15.99 -1.66 -13.60
N LEU A 98 -17.21 -1.69 -14.15
CA LEU A 98 -18.08 -2.87 -14.04
C LEU A 98 -17.52 -4.10 -14.77
N ARG A 99 -16.89 -3.90 -15.92
CA ARG A 99 -16.24 -4.98 -16.68
C ARG A 99 -14.98 -5.48 -15.96
N GLU A 100 -14.14 -4.57 -15.47
CA GLU A 100 -12.86 -4.94 -14.87
C GLU A 100 -13.03 -5.59 -13.50
N VAL A 101 -14.01 -5.20 -12.69
CA VAL A 101 -14.28 -5.91 -11.43
C VAL A 101 -14.67 -7.36 -11.69
N GLU A 102 -15.50 -7.66 -12.71
CA GLU A 102 -15.84 -9.03 -13.06
C GLU A 102 -14.62 -9.81 -13.56
N ALA A 103 -13.74 -9.17 -14.33
CA ALA A 103 -12.49 -9.78 -14.78
C ALA A 103 -11.56 -10.09 -13.58
N SER A 104 -11.42 -9.17 -12.61
CA SER A 104 -10.67 -9.40 -11.37
C SER A 104 -11.26 -10.53 -10.54
N LEU A 105 -12.58 -10.59 -10.36
CA LEU A 105 -13.25 -11.68 -9.66
C LEU A 105 -13.01 -13.04 -10.34
N GLY A 106 -13.02 -13.07 -11.68
CA GLY A 106 -12.69 -14.26 -12.46
C GLY A 106 -11.24 -14.71 -12.23
N ARG A 107 -10.27 -13.79 -12.26
CA ARG A 107 -8.86 -14.10 -11.97
C ARG A 107 -8.66 -14.57 -10.53
N LEU A 108 -9.30 -13.92 -9.57
CA LEU A 108 -9.25 -14.24 -8.14
C LEU A 108 -10.08 -15.49 -7.76
N GLN A 109 -10.87 -16.05 -8.69
CA GLN A 109 -11.71 -17.23 -8.48
C GLN A 109 -12.64 -17.08 -7.27
N THR A 110 -13.26 -15.92 -7.12
CA THR A 110 -14.17 -15.56 -6.02
C THR A 110 -15.37 -14.78 -6.55
N ASP A 111 -16.47 -14.79 -5.83
CA ASP A 111 -17.68 -14.04 -6.17
C ASP A 111 -17.66 -12.60 -5.66
N HIS A 112 -16.74 -12.26 -4.74
CA HIS A 112 -16.57 -10.92 -4.21
C HIS A 112 -15.15 -10.66 -3.73
N VAL A 113 -14.78 -9.38 -3.67
CA VAL A 113 -13.65 -8.89 -2.88
C VAL A 113 -14.15 -8.11 -1.66
N ASP A 114 -13.38 -8.13 -0.59
CA ASP A 114 -13.73 -7.37 0.61
C ASP A 114 -13.52 -5.87 0.39
N ILE A 115 -12.44 -5.49 -0.28
CA ILE A 115 -12.11 -4.09 -0.54
C ILE A 115 -11.75 -3.90 -2.01
N LEU A 116 -12.39 -2.93 -2.67
CA LEU A 116 -11.98 -2.45 -3.98
C LEU A 116 -11.39 -1.04 -3.85
N TYR A 117 -10.15 -0.84 -4.32
CA TYR A 117 -9.52 0.47 -4.35
C TYR A 117 -9.66 1.16 -5.71
N LEU A 118 -9.95 2.46 -5.68
CA LEU A 118 -9.56 3.35 -6.77
C LEU A 118 -8.04 3.55 -6.68
N HIS A 119 -7.27 3.04 -7.68
CA HIS A 119 -5.83 2.85 -7.58
C HIS A 119 -5.01 4.14 -7.56
N ARG A 120 -5.52 5.20 -8.23
CA ARG A 120 -4.92 6.53 -8.23
C ARG A 120 -5.93 7.61 -8.56
N ASP A 121 -5.65 8.84 -8.14
CA ASP A 121 -6.37 10.01 -8.60
C ASP A 121 -5.93 10.37 -10.03
N TYR A 122 -6.88 10.86 -10.82
CA TYR A 122 -6.62 11.44 -12.14
C TYR A 122 -7.14 12.87 -12.14
N ASN A 123 -6.29 13.81 -12.50
CA ASN A 123 -6.66 15.22 -12.54
C ASN A 123 -7.83 15.45 -13.51
N GLY A 124 -8.79 16.28 -13.10
CA GLY A 124 -10.00 16.57 -13.90
C GLY A 124 -11.01 15.42 -14.00
N MET A 125 -10.83 14.33 -13.25
CA MET A 125 -11.77 13.21 -13.24
C MET A 125 -13.12 13.64 -12.63
N ASN A 126 -14.22 13.28 -13.33
CA ASN A 126 -15.56 13.30 -12.76
C ASN A 126 -15.64 12.23 -11.66
N LEU A 127 -15.98 12.62 -10.42
CA LEU A 127 -16.06 11.71 -9.28
C LEU A 127 -17.41 11.03 -9.11
N GLU A 128 -18.48 11.58 -9.66
CA GLU A 128 -19.82 11.01 -9.53
C GLU A 128 -19.95 9.67 -10.27
N GLU A 129 -19.37 9.56 -11.45
CA GLU A 129 -19.45 8.34 -12.26
C GLU A 129 -18.81 7.12 -11.60
N PRO A 130 -17.56 7.18 -11.08
CA PRO A 130 -16.99 6.07 -10.32
C PRO A 130 -17.76 5.76 -9.03
N LEU A 131 -18.31 6.76 -8.33
CA LEU A 131 -19.15 6.52 -7.16
C LEU A 131 -20.44 5.77 -7.51
N GLN A 132 -21.09 6.08 -8.64
CA GLN A 132 -22.24 5.33 -9.14
C GLN A 132 -21.89 3.88 -9.47
N ALA A 133 -20.71 3.65 -10.05
CA ALA A 133 -20.22 2.30 -10.32
C ALA A 133 -19.95 1.52 -9.03
N LEU A 134 -19.28 2.15 -8.05
CA LEU A 134 -19.03 1.55 -6.73
C LEU A 134 -20.34 1.22 -5.99
N ASP A 135 -21.33 2.11 -6.01
CA ASP A 135 -22.64 1.84 -5.39
C ASP A 135 -23.33 0.64 -6.03
N ALA A 136 -23.29 0.52 -7.36
CA ALA A 136 -23.82 -0.63 -8.08
C ALA A 136 -23.11 -1.94 -7.67
N MET A 137 -21.78 -1.94 -7.55
CA MET A 137 -20.98 -3.09 -7.12
C MET A 137 -21.26 -3.48 -5.66
N LEU A 138 -21.40 -2.49 -4.76
CA LEU A 138 -21.78 -2.70 -3.36
C LEU A 138 -23.16 -3.36 -3.25
N ARG A 139 -24.17 -2.84 -3.96
CA ARG A 139 -25.53 -3.39 -3.99
C ARG A 139 -25.59 -4.79 -4.59
N ALA A 140 -24.78 -5.05 -5.62
CA ALA A 140 -24.66 -6.37 -6.22
C ALA A 140 -23.86 -7.37 -5.36
N GLY A 141 -23.24 -6.90 -4.26
CA GLY A 141 -22.41 -7.73 -3.40
C GLY A 141 -21.09 -8.17 -4.01
N LYS A 142 -20.64 -7.52 -5.10
CA LYS A 142 -19.33 -7.81 -5.73
C LYS A 142 -18.16 -7.27 -4.94
N ILE A 143 -18.39 -6.22 -4.17
CA ILE A 143 -17.44 -5.63 -3.21
C ILE A 143 -18.16 -5.42 -1.88
N ARG A 144 -17.43 -5.50 -0.76
CA ARG A 144 -17.98 -5.24 0.58
C ARG A 144 -17.73 -3.82 1.04
N TYR A 145 -16.54 -3.33 0.74
CA TYR A 145 -16.06 -1.98 1.06
C TYR A 145 -15.28 -1.43 -0.12
N TRP A 146 -15.01 -0.13 -0.08
CA TRP A 146 -14.12 0.51 -1.04
C TRP A 146 -13.16 1.48 -0.37
N GLY A 147 -12.08 1.78 -1.06
CA GLY A 147 -11.04 2.69 -0.62
C GLY A 147 -10.37 3.41 -1.76
N VAL A 148 -9.38 4.21 -1.43
CA VAL A 148 -8.59 5.00 -2.40
C VAL A 148 -7.10 4.78 -2.18
N SER A 149 -6.31 4.88 -3.25
CA SER A 149 -4.85 4.87 -3.20
C SER A 149 -4.29 6.02 -4.01
N ASN A 150 -3.27 6.70 -3.48
CA ASN A 150 -2.64 7.85 -4.15
C ASN A 150 -3.58 9.04 -4.42
N PHE A 151 -4.52 9.27 -3.51
CA PHE A 151 -5.40 10.43 -3.52
C PHE A 151 -4.89 11.50 -2.53
N ARG A 152 -5.08 12.79 -2.89
CA ARG A 152 -4.81 13.92 -2.02
C ARG A 152 -5.86 14.03 -0.90
N GLY A 153 -5.52 14.66 0.21
CA GLY A 153 -6.42 14.80 1.36
C GLY A 153 -7.72 15.55 1.02
N TRP A 154 -7.61 16.63 0.23
CA TRP A 154 -8.78 17.37 -0.24
C TRP A 154 -9.70 16.51 -1.13
N ARG A 155 -9.11 15.63 -1.95
CA ARG A 155 -9.86 14.74 -2.84
C ARG A 155 -10.57 13.62 -2.07
N ILE A 156 -9.94 13.11 -1.02
CA ILE A 156 -10.56 12.16 -0.07
C ILE A 156 -11.77 12.82 0.59
N THR A 157 -11.63 14.06 1.05
CA THR A 157 -12.72 14.85 1.64
C THR A 157 -13.87 15.03 0.67
N GLU A 158 -13.59 15.39 -0.59
CA GLU A 158 -14.59 15.51 -1.65
C GLU A 158 -15.35 14.19 -1.87
N LEU A 159 -14.64 13.06 -1.99
CA LEU A 159 -15.26 11.75 -2.15
C LEU A 159 -16.17 11.36 -0.98
N VAL A 160 -15.75 11.64 0.24
CA VAL A 160 -16.59 11.39 1.45
C VAL A 160 -17.87 12.20 1.40
N HIS A 161 -17.80 13.49 1.03
CA HIS A 161 -18.97 14.34 0.92
C HIS A 161 -19.90 13.91 -0.22
N LEU A 162 -19.37 13.63 -1.40
CA LEU A 162 -20.17 13.17 -2.55
C LEU A 162 -20.85 11.83 -2.24
N ALA A 163 -20.13 10.85 -1.68
CA ALA A 163 -20.72 9.57 -1.28
C ALA A 163 -21.89 9.78 -0.31
N ARG A 164 -21.73 10.69 0.68
CA ARG A 164 -22.79 11.04 1.63
C ARG A 164 -24.00 11.69 0.93
N GLN A 165 -23.78 12.61 0.00
CA GLN A 165 -24.85 13.24 -0.78
C GLN A 165 -25.61 12.24 -1.64
N MET A 166 -24.92 11.23 -2.18
CA MET A 166 -25.51 10.15 -2.97
C MET A 166 -26.17 9.06 -2.11
N GLY A 167 -26.11 9.16 -0.77
CA GLY A 167 -26.69 8.17 0.15
C GLY A 167 -25.99 6.81 0.12
N MET A 168 -24.72 6.76 -0.27
CA MET A 168 -23.91 5.54 -0.31
C MET A 168 -22.81 5.55 0.77
N PRO A 169 -22.30 4.37 1.17
CA PRO A 169 -21.15 4.31 2.08
C PRO A 169 -19.92 4.99 1.50
N GLY A 170 -19.21 5.78 2.32
CA GLY A 170 -17.94 6.41 1.95
C GLY A 170 -16.77 5.41 1.95
N PRO A 171 -15.55 5.88 1.55
CA PRO A 171 -14.35 5.06 1.59
C PRO A 171 -14.00 4.67 3.03
N VAL A 172 -13.61 3.42 3.25
CA VAL A 172 -13.21 2.93 4.58
C VAL A 172 -11.70 2.98 4.78
N VAL A 173 -10.93 3.09 3.70
CA VAL A 173 -9.47 3.01 3.75
C VAL A 173 -8.80 3.87 2.67
N CYS A 174 -7.66 4.46 3.04
CA CYS A 174 -6.71 5.12 2.15
C CYS A 174 -5.39 4.34 2.16
N GLN A 175 -4.81 4.13 0.97
CA GLN A 175 -3.53 3.46 0.76
C GLN A 175 -2.50 4.45 0.20
N PRO A 176 -1.81 5.25 1.04
CA PRO A 176 -0.83 6.23 0.60
C PRO A 176 0.58 5.65 0.54
N TYR A 177 1.46 6.30 -0.22
CA TYR A 177 2.91 6.13 -0.14
C TYR A 177 3.44 6.86 1.10
N TYR A 178 3.77 6.11 2.17
CA TYR A 178 4.21 6.67 3.44
C TYR A 178 5.27 5.79 4.10
N ASN A 179 6.40 6.37 4.43
CA ASN A 179 7.52 5.75 5.13
C ASN A 179 8.46 6.82 5.70
N LEU A 180 9.50 6.41 6.42
CA LEU A 180 10.49 7.30 7.05
C LEU A 180 11.13 8.33 6.10
N LEU A 181 11.27 8.01 4.81
CA LEU A 181 11.89 8.89 3.79
C LEU A 181 10.85 9.74 3.05
N ASN A 182 9.56 9.50 3.27
CA ASN A 182 8.46 10.26 2.66
C ASN A 182 7.34 10.48 3.67
N ARG A 183 7.39 11.59 4.38
CA ARG A 183 6.43 12.00 5.41
C ARG A 183 5.36 12.98 4.89
N MET A 184 5.36 13.30 3.60
CA MET A 184 4.39 14.23 3.00
C MET A 184 2.92 13.91 3.32
N PRO A 185 2.47 12.64 3.44
CA PRO A 185 1.11 12.33 3.86
C PRO A 185 0.68 12.91 5.21
N GLU A 186 1.63 13.22 6.11
CA GLU A 186 1.36 13.83 7.42
C GLU A 186 0.75 15.24 7.31
N VAL A 187 0.98 15.95 6.19
CA VAL A 187 0.50 17.32 5.99
C VAL A 187 -1.02 17.37 5.83
N GLU A 188 -1.59 16.52 4.99
CA GLU A 188 -3.03 16.55 4.69
C GLU A 188 -3.71 15.19 4.61
N ILE A 189 -3.06 14.15 4.06
CA ILE A 189 -3.70 12.85 3.79
C ILE A 189 -4.07 12.16 5.10
N LEU A 190 -3.13 12.03 6.03
CA LEU A 190 -3.38 11.38 7.33
C LEU A 190 -4.37 12.19 8.19
N PRO A 191 -4.26 13.54 8.29
CA PRO A 191 -5.28 14.35 8.94
C PRO A 191 -6.68 14.22 8.33
N ALA A 192 -6.81 14.25 6.99
CA ALA A 192 -8.10 14.05 6.33
C ALA A 192 -8.69 12.68 6.63
N CYS A 193 -7.87 11.63 6.56
CA CYS A 193 -8.30 10.27 6.92
C CYS A 193 -8.77 10.19 8.37
N ALA A 194 -8.02 10.75 9.30
CA ALA A 194 -8.40 10.78 10.72
C ALA A 194 -9.71 11.54 10.94
N HIS A 195 -9.87 12.73 10.32
CA HIS A 195 -11.09 13.55 10.42
C HIS A 195 -12.33 12.82 9.92
N HIS A 196 -12.23 12.14 8.80
CA HIS A 196 -13.36 11.42 8.20
C HIS A 196 -13.53 9.98 8.72
N GLY A 197 -12.58 9.48 9.53
CA GLY A 197 -12.57 8.10 10.04
C GLY A 197 -12.32 7.07 8.95
N VAL A 198 -11.50 7.43 7.97
CA VAL A 198 -10.96 6.53 6.95
C VAL A 198 -9.69 5.91 7.53
N GLY A 199 -9.57 4.58 7.50
CA GLY A 199 -8.37 3.88 7.93
C GLY A 199 -7.21 4.12 6.96
N VAL A 200 -5.98 3.94 7.43
CA VAL A 200 -4.80 4.12 6.58
C VAL A 200 -4.01 2.82 6.54
N THR A 201 -3.69 2.37 5.32
CA THR A 201 -2.87 1.19 5.06
C THR A 201 -1.75 1.55 4.08
N PRO A 202 -0.62 2.13 4.56
CA PRO A 202 0.43 2.61 3.67
C PRO A 202 1.16 1.47 2.97
N TYR A 203 1.67 1.77 1.77
CA TYR A 203 2.57 0.88 1.05
C TYR A 203 4.02 1.37 1.07
N SER A 204 4.96 0.46 0.78
CA SER A 204 6.41 0.69 0.76
C SER A 204 7.00 1.17 2.11
N PRO A 205 6.72 0.51 3.25
CA PRO A 205 7.27 0.91 4.55
C PRO A 205 8.80 0.90 4.56
N VAL A 206 9.43 0.01 3.80
CA VAL A 206 10.88 -0.07 3.66
C VAL A 206 11.43 0.71 2.46
N ALA A 207 10.69 1.71 1.95
CA ALA A 207 11.14 2.61 0.88
C ALA A 207 11.77 1.84 -0.29
N ARG A 208 11.02 0.89 -0.89
CA ARG A 208 11.47 0.01 -1.99
C ARG A 208 12.80 -0.71 -1.72
N GLY A 209 13.15 -0.87 -0.46
CA GLY A 209 14.36 -1.56 -0.01
C GLY A 209 15.53 -0.62 0.35
N VAL A 210 15.38 0.69 0.30
CA VAL A 210 16.38 1.63 0.82
C VAL A 210 16.49 1.50 2.33
N LEU A 211 15.36 1.42 3.02
CA LEU A 211 15.29 1.21 4.48
C LEU A 211 15.52 -0.26 4.89
N THR A 212 16.36 -0.99 4.16
CA THR A 212 16.96 -2.25 4.61
C THR A 212 18.46 -2.07 4.89
N GLY A 213 19.02 -0.87 4.67
CA GLY A 213 20.43 -0.56 4.88
C GLY A 213 21.40 -1.14 3.83
N LYS A 214 20.92 -1.91 2.86
CA LYS A 214 21.77 -2.63 1.89
C LYS A 214 22.42 -1.76 0.82
N TYR A 215 21.91 -0.54 0.61
CA TYR A 215 22.45 0.40 -0.38
C TYR A 215 23.36 1.41 0.31
N LEU A 216 24.61 1.49 -0.16
CA LEU A 216 25.60 2.40 0.39
C LEU A 216 25.72 3.65 -0.48
N PRO A 217 25.81 4.85 0.12
CA PRO A 217 26.07 6.09 -0.60
C PRO A 217 27.33 5.99 -1.47
N GLY A 218 27.26 6.51 -2.70
CA GLY A 218 28.38 6.49 -3.64
C GLY A 218 28.79 5.13 -4.17
N GLN A 219 28.08 4.05 -3.81
CA GLN A 219 28.38 2.69 -4.29
C GLN A 219 27.36 2.20 -5.32
N PRO A 220 27.77 1.34 -6.27
CA PRO A 220 26.83 0.70 -7.16
C PRO A 220 25.82 -0.17 -6.38
N PRO A 221 24.59 -0.33 -6.88
CA PRO A 221 23.58 -1.10 -6.18
C PRO A 221 23.95 -2.59 -6.10
N VAL A 222 23.59 -3.21 -4.97
CA VAL A 222 23.80 -4.65 -4.72
C VAL A 222 23.19 -5.49 -5.84
N ALA A 223 23.95 -6.45 -6.40
CA ALA A 223 23.50 -7.33 -7.48
C ALA A 223 22.16 -8.01 -7.13
N GLY A 224 21.27 -8.16 -8.11
CA GLY A 224 19.93 -8.74 -7.95
C GLY A 224 18.95 -7.90 -7.17
N SER A 225 19.38 -6.73 -6.65
CA SER A 225 18.49 -5.79 -5.96
C SER A 225 17.57 -5.05 -6.94
N ARG A 226 16.55 -4.38 -6.40
CA ARG A 226 15.60 -3.58 -7.19
C ARG A 226 16.30 -2.47 -7.99
N ALA A 227 17.24 -1.78 -7.37
CA ALA A 227 18.00 -0.72 -8.04
C ALA A 227 18.93 -1.29 -9.13
N ALA A 228 19.61 -2.43 -8.88
CA ALA A 228 20.48 -3.06 -9.87
C ALA A 228 19.76 -3.56 -11.13
N ARG A 229 18.45 -3.84 -11.02
CA ARG A 229 17.62 -4.21 -12.18
C ARG A 229 17.09 -3.02 -12.97
N GLY A 230 17.43 -1.79 -12.60
CA GLY A 230 16.97 -0.61 -13.30
C GLY A 230 15.47 -0.30 -13.07
N ASP A 231 14.92 -0.67 -11.92
CA ASP A 231 13.52 -0.36 -11.61
C ASP A 231 13.29 1.16 -11.64
N LYS A 232 12.42 1.59 -12.56
CA LYS A 232 12.14 3.00 -12.80
C LYS A 232 11.59 3.70 -11.55
N ARG A 233 10.79 2.99 -10.74
CA ARG A 233 10.13 3.62 -9.59
C ARG A 233 11.10 3.89 -8.45
N ILE A 234 12.05 2.99 -8.13
CA ILE A 234 13.05 3.29 -7.12
C ILE A 234 13.95 4.47 -7.56
N ALA A 235 14.31 4.51 -8.87
CA ALA A 235 15.11 5.60 -9.42
C ALA A 235 14.38 6.96 -9.32
N GLN A 236 13.07 6.97 -9.51
CA GLN A 236 12.24 8.17 -9.41
C GLN A 236 11.93 8.60 -7.97
N THR A 237 11.96 7.70 -7.01
CA THR A 237 11.45 7.94 -5.66
C THR A 237 12.56 7.95 -4.60
N GLU A 238 13.15 6.80 -4.29
CA GLU A 238 14.03 6.66 -3.11
C GLU A 238 15.52 6.66 -3.41
N TRP A 239 15.93 6.49 -4.68
CA TRP A 239 17.35 6.46 -5.06
C TRP A 239 17.93 7.87 -5.11
N ARG A 240 18.12 8.45 -3.94
CA ARG A 240 18.71 9.79 -3.74
C ARG A 240 19.77 9.70 -2.67
N GLU A 241 20.83 10.48 -2.81
CA GLU A 241 22.00 10.44 -1.90
C GLU A 241 21.59 10.66 -0.45
N GLU A 242 20.73 11.67 -0.19
CA GLU A 242 20.21 11.98 1.15
C GLU A 242 19.45 10.78 1.75
N SER A 243 18.64 10.10 0.94
CA SER A 243 17.88 8.93 1.39
C SER A 243 18.79 7.78 1.79
N LEU A 244 19.89 7.57 1.04
CA LEU A 244 20.87 6.53 1.34
C LEU A 244 21.67 6.86 2.60
N GLN A 245 22.08 8.12 2.79
CA GLN A 245 22.78 8.59 3.98
C GLN A 245 21.91 8.44 5.23
N ILE A 246 20.63 8.87 5.17
CA ILE A 246 19.67 8.70 6.25
C ILE A 246 19.51 7.21 6.61
N ALA A 247 19.39 6.33 5.60
CA ALA A 247 19.27 4.89 5.85
C ALA A 247 20.49 4.33 6.58
N GLN A 248 21.71 4.79 6.27
CA GLN A 248 22.93 4.36 6.98
C GLN A 248 22.95 4.86 8.44
N THR A 249 22.56 6.11 8.69
CA THR A 249 22.44 6.66 10.06
C THR A 249 21.44 5.84 10.88
N LEU A 250 20.26 5.57 10.33
CA LEU A 250 19.25 4.73 10.99
C LEU A 250 19.73 3.29 11.18
N GLN A 251 20.50 2.73 10.22
CA GLN A 251 21.06 1.38 10.34
C GLN A 251 22.02 1.26 11.52
N GLN A 252 22.85 2.28 11.78
CA GLN A 252 23.74 2.32 12.95
C GLN A 252 22.94 2.36 14.24
N HIS A 253 21.92 3.23 14.32
CA HIS A 253 21.06 3.37 15.49
C HIS A 253 20.33 2.06 15.86
N VAL A 254 19.75 1.36 14.88
CA VAL A 254 18.99 0.12 15.15
C VAL A 254 19.87 -1.08 15.43
N HIS A 255 21.13 -1.07 14.96
CA HIS A 255 22.10 -2.13 15.22
C HIS A 255 22.31 -2.35 16.72
N GLU A 256 22.40 -1.25 17.49
CA GLU A 256 22.55 -1.30 18.94
C GLU A 256 21.31 -1.80 19.66
N ARG A 257 20.14 -1.81 19.00
CA ARG A 257 18.86 -2.27 19.53
C ARG A 257 18.52 -3.71 19.13
N GLY A 258 19.38 -4.38 18.36
CA GLY A 258 19.19 -5.77 17.95
C GLY A 258 18.01 -6.00 17.00
N VAL A 259 17.57 -4.96 16.26
CA VAL A 259 16.53 -5.06 15.24
C VAL A 259 17.07 -4.67 13.86
N THR A 260 16.42 -5.16 12.80
CA THR A 260 16.76 -4.72 11.44
C THR A 260 16.19 -3.35 11.13
N LEU A 261 16.81 -2.61 10.20
CA LEU A 261 16.24 -1.34 9.75
C LEU A 261 14.86 -1.51 9.11
N ALA A 262 14.61 -2.65 8.45
CA ALA A 262 13.29 -2.96 7.89
C ALA A 262 12.22 -3.12 8.98
N GLN A 263 12.55 -3.78 10.09
CA GLN A 263 11.68 -3.91 11.25
C GLN A 263 11.39 -2.55 11.88
N PHE A 264 12.42 -1.76 12.12
CA PHE A 264 12.29 -0.41 12.68
C PHE A 264 11.41 0.49 11.80
N ALA A 265 11.70 0.55 10.49
CA ALA A 265 10.94 1.37 9.55
C ALA A 265 9.46 0.95 9.48
N THR A 266 9.20 -0.35 9.55
CA THR A 266 7.83 -0.89 9.56
C THR A 266 7.12 -0.56 10.89
N ALA A 267 7.80 -0.71 12.03
CA ALA A 267 7.28 -0.36 13.34
C ALA A 267 6.95 1.13 13.44
N TRP A 268 7.83 1.98 12.89
CA TRP A 268 7.60 3.43 12.87
C TRP A 268 6.32 3.80 12.11
N VAL A 269 6.10 3.24 10.92
CA VAL A 269 4.84 3.46 10.17
C VAL A 269 3.64 2.95 10.98
N LEU A 270 3.75 1.79 11.60
CA LEU A 270 2.69 1.19 12.43
C LEU A 270 2.37 2.01 13.70
N ALA A 271 3.32 2.75 14.23
CA ALA A 271 3.13 3.54 15.44
C ALA A 271 2.20 4.75 15.21
N HIS A 272 2.08 5.24 13.96
CA HIS A 272 1.20 6.36 13.66
C HIS A 272 -0.28 5.99 13.94
N PRO A 273 -1.02 6.79 14.75
CA PRO A 273 -2.36 6.43 15.24
C PRO A 273 -3.40 6.22 14.14
N ALA A 274 -3.29 6.93 13.00
CA ALA A 274 -4.17 6.78 11.85
C ALA A 274 -3.94 5.47 11.07
N VAL A 275 -2.79 4.79 11.25
CA VAL A 275 -2.42 3.59 10.49
C VAL A 275 -3.10 2.36 11.09
N SER A 276 -4.01 1.77 10.34
CA SER A 276 -4.68 0.51 10.71
C SER A 276 -3.80 -0.71 10.44
N SER A 277 -3.12 -0.74 9.29
CA SER A 277 -2.26 -1.83 8.82
C SER A 277 -1.15 -1.27 7.96
N VAL A 278 -0.10 -2.04 7.68
CA VAL A 278 0.96 -1.68 6.72
C VAL A 278 1.12 -2.78 5.68
N ILE A 279 1.29 -2.41 4.41
CA ILE A 279 1.51 -3.38 3.33
C ILE A 279 2.97 -3.78 3.26
N ALA A 280 3.23 -5.02 3.63
CA ALA A 280 4.50 -5.71 3.45
C ALA A 280 4.49 -6.44 2.10
N GLY A 281 5.34 -6.03 1.16
CA GLY A 281 5.43 -6.58 -0.20
C GLY A 281 6.72 -7.38 -0.43
N PRO A 282 6.84 -8.60 0.10
CA PRO A 282 8.04 -9.40 -0.03
C PRO A 282 8.17 -10.02 -1.42
N ARG A 283 9.41 -10.39 -1.81
CA ARG A 283 9.70 -11.28 -2.94
C ARG A 283 9.98 -12.70 -2.48
N THR A 284 10.47 -12.85 -1.24
CA THR A 284 10.87 -14.14 -0.66
C THR A 284 10.28 -14.33 0.71
N LEU A 285 10.16 -15.58 1.16
CA LEU A 285 9.70 -15.94 2.49
C LEU A 285 10.58 -15.28 3.58
N ALA A 286 11.88 -15.27 3.38
CA ALA A 286 12.79 -14.62 4.32
C ALA A 286 12.52 -13.12 4.46
N GLN A 287 12.20 -12.41 3.35
CA GLN A 287 11.79 -11.00 3.42
C GLN A 287 10.45 -10.82 4.13
N TRP A 288 9.51 -11.74 3.93
CA TRP A 288 8.24 -11.71 4.65
C TRP A 288 8.45 -11.87 6.16
N GLN A 289 9.23 -12.86 6.55
CA GLN A 289 9.52 -13.15 7.95
C GLN A 289 10.26 -12.01 8.67
N ASP A 290 11.01 -11.18 7.96
CA ASP A 290 11.67 -9.99 8.52
C ASP A 290 10.68 -8.85 8.88
N TYR A 291 9.44 -8.87 8.38
CA TYR A 291 8.42 -7.89 8.78
C TYR A 291 7.74 -8.20 10.12
N ALA A 292 7.53 -9.47 10.45
CA ALA A 292 6.74 -9.87 11.60
C ALA A 292 7.28 -9.33 12.95
N PRO A 293 8.61 -9.32 13.22
CA PRO A 293 9.17 -8.79 14.46
C PRO A 293 8.91 -7.29 14.69
N ALA A 294 8.62 -6.53 13.60
CA ALA A 294 8.24 -5.11 13.72
C ALA A 294 7.02 -4.89 14.63
N LEU A 295 6.13 -5.87 14.74
CA LEU A 295 4.94 -5.81 15.60
C LEU A 295 5.27 -5.79 17.10
N GLY A 296 6.45 -6.27 17.48
CA GLY A 296 6.95 -6.28 18.88
C GLY A 296 7.85 -5.11 19.23
N TYR A 297 8.24 -4.29 18.25
CA TYR A 297 9.14 -3.16 18.53
C TYR A 297 8.33 -1.95 19.01
N ALA A 298 8.62 -1.50 20.23
CA ALA A 298 8.06 -0.28 20.80
C ALA A 298 9.02 0.88 20.53
N LEU A 299 8.58 1.86 19.75
CA LEU A 299 9.35 3.09 19.50
C LEU A 299 9.55 3.87 20.80
N THR A 300 10.76 4.38 20.98
CA THR A 300 11.13 5.27 22.08
C THR A 300 11.06 6.74 21.65
N GLU A 301 11.10 7.66 22.64
CA GLU A 301 11.22 9.10 22.34
C GLU A 301 12.53 9.43 21.62
N GLU A 302 13.62 8.70 21.90
CA GLU A 302 14.90 8.83 21.23
C GLU A 302 14.80 8.43 19.75
N ASP A 303 14.07 7.33 19.43
CA ASP A 303 13.82 6.91 18.06
C ASP A 303 13.09 8.00 17.26
N GLU A 304 12.01 8.54 17.85
CA GLU A 304 11.25 9.63 17.22
C GLU A 304 12.07 10.92 17.06
N ALA A 305 12.86 11.28 18.08
CA ALA A 305 13.72 12.46 18.00
C ALA A 305 14.77 12.32 16.89
N LEU A 306 15.39 11.15 16.76
CA LEU A 306 16.33 10.87 15.67
C LEU A 306 15.64 10.97 14.31
N VAL A 307 14.52 10.29 14.12
CA VAL A 307 13.78 10.33 12.84
C VAL A 307 13.39 11.76 12.50
N ASN A 308 12.89 12.55 13.46
CA ASN A 308 12.48 13.94 13.26
C ASN A 308 13.67 14.85 12.90
N SER A 309 14.88 14.55 13.41
CA SER A 309 16.09 15.28 13.05
C SER A 309 16.59 14.98 11.62
N LEU A 310 16.34 13.78 11.12
CA LEU A 310 16.77 13.33 9.80
C LEU A 310 15.76 13.68 8.69
N VAL A 311 14.47 13.56 8.98
CA VAL A 311 13.37 13.89 8.07
C VAL A 311 12.29 14.64 8.85
N ALA A 312 12.18 15.93 8.59
CA ALA A 312 11.20 16.78 9.27
C ALA A 312 9.76 16.26 9.00
N PRO A 313 8.86 16.32 10.03
CA PRO A 313 7.45 16.00 9.85
C PRO A 313 6.83 16.69 8.64
N GLY A 314 6.09 15.93 7.82
CA GLY A 314 5.44 16.46 6.62
C GLY A 314 6.34 16.64 5.40
N HIS A 315 7.62 16.28 5.46
CA HIS A 315 8.58 16.46 4.37
C HIS A 315 9.11 15.13 3.80
N PRO A 316 9.61 15.13 2.56
CA PRO A 316 10.43 14.03 2.05
C PRO A 316 11.87 14.16 2.57
N SER A 317 12.65 13.08 2.47
CA SER A 317 14.08 13.05 2.84
C SER A 317 14.96 14.02 2.04
N THR A 318 14.55 14.39 0.84
CA THR A 318 15.23 15.38 -0.02
C THR A 318 14.35 16.61 -0.13
N PRO A 319 14.80 17.79 0.32
CA PRO A 319 14.04 19.04 0.23
C PRO A 319 13.56 19.32 -1.22
N GLY A 320 12.29 19.70 -1.37
CA GLY A 320 11.69 20.03 -2.66
C GLY A 320 11.36 18.84 -3.55
N TYR A 321 11.61 17.61 -3.10
CA TYR A 321 11.25 16.42 -3.86
C TYR A 321 9.72 16.24 -3.95
N ASN A 322 9.26 15.93 -5.16
CA ASN A 322 7.91 15.46 -5.44
C ASN A 322 7.97 14.22 -6.33
N ASP A 323 7.08 13.26 -6.11
CA ASP A 323 7.00 12.06 -6.93
C ASP A 323 6.53 12.42 -8.36
N PRO A 324 7.34 12.18 -9.41
CA PRO A 324 6.96 12.54 -10.78
C PRO A 324 5.76 11.74 -11.33
N ALA A 325 5.39 10.62 -10.70
CA ALA A 325 4.17 9.89 -11.07
C ALA A 325 2.90 10.53 -10.49
N TYR A 326 3.04 11.40 -9.49
CA TYR A 326 1.95 12.10 -8.81
C TYR A 326 2.30 13.59 -8.65
N PRO A 327 2.41 14.32 -9.78
CA PRO A 327 2.84 15.72 -9.76
C PRO A 327 1.90 16.58 -8.93
N LEU A 328 2.42 17.73 -8.47
CA LEU A 328 1.58 18.77 -7.89
C LEU A 328 0.85 19.49 -9.02
N ASP A 329 -0.48 19.58 -8.89
CA ASP A 329 -1.31 20.33 -9.80
C ASP A 329 -1.45 21.78 -9.30
N GLY A 330 -1.59 22.72 -10.24
CA GLY A 330 -1.89 24.11 -9.90
C GLY A 330 -0.98 25.16 -10.53
N ARG A 331 0.05 24.74 -11.30
CA ARG A 331 0.83 25.64 -12.16
C ARG A 331 1.36 24.92 -13.38
#